data_41198898d027d8aea8cfe62f0fb2374a
#
_entry.id   41198898d027d8aea8cfe62f0fb2374a
#
_cell.length_a   1.000
_cell.length_b   1.000
_cell.length_c   1.000
_cell.angle_alpha   90.00
_cell.angle_beta   90.00
_cell.angle_gamma   90.00
#
_symmetry.space_group_name_H-M   'P 1'
#
loop_
_entity.id
_entity.type
_entity.pdbx_description
1 polymer ?
#
loop_
_entity_poly.entity_id
_entity_poly.type
_entity_poly.pdbx_seq_one_letter_code
_entity_poly.pdbx_strand_id
1 'polypeptide(L)'
;MQINKAIIPVAGWGTRRLPVTKVIEKAMLPIGNRPLVDYVVEDCYKAGIKEAYIVIDEKPFSQIKAYYEENTKLNNYLIARGKEDKLTLADTSRDGLTIHFFCQKNVDERYGSAEPVAQVVEEFGIDEPTVVLMGDDFIYNEDGSSDLVRLMDTIKDETDSAILTTEIPIDDVEKYGVLIVKDGLLEGFYEKPKKEEAPSNLINISKYIMSPKLLQRIVKYCHDNDFGPKDQEYLITDPIIEHIKAGEKIRVLPIKGEYLDGGSMEGWLHANNVVCGGKK
;
A
#
# COMPACT_ATOMS: atom_id res chain seq x y z
N MET A 1 14.40 3.64 -15.68
CA MET A 1 15.20 3.64 -14.44
C MET A 1 14.73 2.47 -13.58
N GLN A 2 15.61 1.80 -12.84
CA GLN A 2 15.21 0.72 -11.92
C GLN A 2 14.90 1.32 -10.54
N ILE A 3 13.75 0.98 -9.98
CA ILE A 3 13.36 1.33 -8.61
C ILE A 3 13.49 0.04 -7.79
N ASN A 4 14.24 0.10 -6.68
CA ASN A 4 14.60 -1.10 -5.93
C ASN A 4 13.82 -1.24 -4.62
N LYS A 5 13.26 -0.16 -4.09
CA LYS A 5 12.65 -0.12 -2.76
C LYS A 5 11.15 0.10 -2.79
N ALA A 6 10.46 -0.56 -1.86
CA ALA A 6 9.04 -0.33 -1.60
C ALA A 6 8.77 -0.18 -0.10
N ILE A 7 7.87 0.71 0.27
CA ILE A 7 7.35 0.87 1.64
C ILE A 7 5.88 0.45 1.63
N ILE A 8 5.50 -0.46 2.52
CA ILE A 8 4.16 -1.03 2.61
C ILE A 8 3.61 -0.83 4.02
N PRO A 9 2.91 0.29 4.28
CA PRO A 9 2.27 0.55 5.57
C PRO A 9 1.09 -0.39 5.82
N VAL A 10 1.12 -1.15 6.94
CA VAL A 10 0.05 -2.07 7.37
C VAL A 10 -0.22 -2.02 8.88
N ALA A 11 0.34 -1.06 9.60
CA ALA A 11 0.23 -0.95 11.06
C ALA A 11 -1.16 -0.54 11.57
N GLY A 12 -2.09 -0.21 10.68
CA GLY A 12 -3.42 0.28 11.05
C GLY A 12 -4.29 -0.76 11.77
N TRP A 13 -4.99 -0.35 12.81
CA TRP A 13 -5.85 -1.20 13.65
C TRP A 13 -7.07 -1.81 12.94
N GLY A 14 -7.47 -1.29 11.78
CA GLY A 14 -8.61 -1.80 11.01
C GLY A 14 -9.94 -1.69 11.75
N THR A 15 -10.19 -0.58 12.45
CA THR A 15 -11.36 -0.38 13.32
C THR A 15 -12.70 -0.57 12.62
N ARG A 16 -12.77 -0.29 11.30
CA ARG A 16 -13.96 -0.53 10.46
C ARG A 16 -14.31 -2.03 10.29
N ARG A 17 -13.38 -2.92 10.66
CA ARG A 17 -13.50 -4.38 10.55
C ARG A 17 -13.63 -5.08 11.91
N LEU A 18 -13.87 -4.33 12.98
CA LEU A 18 -14.19 -4.93 14.27
C LEU A 18 -15.49 -5.77 14.18
N PRO A 19 -15.59 -6.92 14.90
CA PRO A 19 -14.63 -7.38 15.93
C PRO A 19 -13.48 -8.25 15.40
N VAL A 20 -13.44 -8.65 14.12
CA VAL A 20 -12.43 -9.60 13.60
C VAL A 20 -11.00 -9.04 13.70
N THR A 21 -10.82 -7.76 13.46
CA THR A 21 -9.51 -7.09 13.53
C THR A 21 -8.99 -6.87 14.95
N LYS A 22 -9.78 -7.21 15.98
CA LYS A 22 -9.27 -7.31 17.34
C LYS A 22 -8.18 -8.39 17.47
N VAL A 23 -8.22 -9.42 16.63
CA VAL A 23 -7.33 -10.60 16.69
C VAL A 23 -6.54 -10.78 15.39
N ILE A 24 -7.17 -10.54 14.24
CA ILE A 24 -6.54 -10.71 12.92
C ILE A 24 -6.08 -9.34 12.43
N GLU A 25 -4.80 -9.19 12.12
CA GLU A 25 -4.29 -7.97 11.47
C GLU A 25 -5.04 -7.73 10.16
N LYS A 26 -5.51 -6.50 9.90
CA LYS A 26 -6.36 -6.16 8.75
C LYS A 26 -5.77 -6.66 7.43
N ALA A 27 -4.47 -6.48 7.25
CA ALA A 27 -3.75 -6.90 6.05
C ALA A 27 -3.60 -8.44 5.91
N MET A 28 -3.91 -9.20 6.98
CA MET A 28 -3.97 -10.66 6.98
C MET A 28 -5.36 -11.23 6.70
N LEU A 29 -6.37 -10.39 6.50
CA LEU A 29 -7.68 -10.88 6.06
C LEU A 29 -7.54 -11.61 4.73
N PRO A 30 -8.05 -12.85 4.61
CA PRO A 30 -7.85 -13.66 3.42
C PRO A 30 -8.69 -13.15 2.24
N ILE A 31 -8.05 -13.09 1.07
CA ILE A 31 -8.70 -12.97 -0.23
C ILE A 31 -8.39 -14.27 -0.96
N GLY A 32 -9.39 -15.10 -1.16
CA GLY A 32 -9.17 -16.48 -1.59
C GLY A 32 -8.30 -17.25 -0.58
N ASN A 33 -7.17 -17.76 -1.03
CA ASN A 33 -6.22 -18.55 -0.22
C ASN A 33 -4.96 -17.74 0.17
N ARG A 34 -4.98 -16.43 0.08
CA ARG A 34 -3.82 -15.55 0.35
C ARG A 34 -4.24 -14.38 1.24
N PRO A 35 -3.39 -13.90 2.15
CA PRO A 35 -3.67 -12.67 2.87
C PRO A 35 -3.59 -11.47 1.91
N LEU A 36 -4.34 -10.41 2.21
CA LEU A 36 -4.44 -9.22 1.39
C LEU A 36 -3.06 -8.60 1.11
N VAL A 37 -2.21 -8.47 2.12
CA VAL A 37 -0.85 -7.90 1.97
C VAL A 37 0.00 -8.68 0.97
N ASP A 38 -0.24 -9.98 0.78
CA ASP A 38 0.56 -10.79 -0.14
C ASP A 38 0.30 -10.45 -1.62
N TYR A 39 -0.87 -9.89 -1.95
CA TYR A 39 -1.11 -9.34 -3.29
C TYR A 39 -0.27 -8.08 -3.55
N VAL A 40 -0.07 -7.24 -2.54
CA VAL A 40 0.76 -6.04 -2.63
C VAL A 40 2.25 -6.42 -2.74
N VAL A 41 2.70 -7.40 -1.96
CA VAL A 41 4.08 -7.93 -2.05
C VAL A 41 4.33 -8.61 -3.39
N GLU A 42 3.35 -9.31 -3.94
CA GLU A 42 3.43 -9.90 -5.27
C GLU A 42 3.60 -8.85 -6.37
N ASP A 43 2.91 -7.71 -6.26
CA ASP A 43 3.10 -6.59 -7.19
C ASP A 43 4.52 -6.01 -7.10
N CYS A 44 5.08 -5.88 -5.90
CA CYS A 44 6.47 -5.50 -5.72
C CYS A 44 7.43 -6.50 -6.38
N TYR A 45 7.20 -7.80 -6.18
CA TYR A 45 7.99 -8.86 -6.80
C TYR A 45 7.95 -8.80 -8.32
N LYS A 46 6.73 -8.72 -8.92
CA LYS A 46 6.54 -8.58 -10.37
C LYS A 46 7.22 -7.34 -10.94
N ALA A 47 7.23 -6.25 -10.18
CA ALA A 47 7.88 -5.00 -10.54
C ALA A 47 9.41 -5.04 -10.40
N GLY A 48 9.99 -6.14 -9.90
CA GLY A 48 11.43 -6.31 -9.74
C GLY A 48 12.02 -5.52 -8.58
N ILE A 49 11.20 -5.12 -7.61
CA ILE A 49 11.65 -4.52 -6.35
C ILE A 49 12.58 -5.49 -5.62
N LYS A 50 13.62 -4.98 -5.00
CA LYS A 50 14.64 -5.76 -4.30
C LYS A 50 14.43 -5.77 -2.78
N GLU A 51 13.92 -4.68 -2.23
CA GLU A 51 13.72 -4.48 -0.80
C GLU A 51 12.31 -3.94 -0.53
N ALA A 52 11.50 -4.68 0.22
CA ALA A 52 10.18 -4.24 0.67
C ALA A 52 10.19 -4.03 2.18
N TYR A 53 9.86 -2.83 2.62
CA TYR A 53 9.76 -2.44 4.03
C TYR A 53 8.29 -2.50 4.45
N ILE A 54 7.91 -3.58 5.13
CA ILE A 54 6.54 -3.74 5.65
C ILE A 54 6.48 -3.10 7.02
N VAL A 55 5.68 -2.04 7.15
CA VAL A 55 5.51 -1.31 8.41
C VAL A 55 4.37 -1.94 9.20
N ILE A 56 4.71 -2.62 10.28
CA ILE A 56 3.78 -3.32 11.18
C ILE A 56 3.59 -2.54 12.49
N ASP A 57 2.50 -2.82 13.20
CA ASP A 57 2.29 -2.31 14.54
C ASP A 57 3.17 -3.04 15.57
N GLU A 58 3.55 -2.35 16.64
CA GLU A 58 4.31 -2.93 17.74
C GLU A 58 3.39 -3.84 18.58
N LYS A 59 3.42 -5.13 18.27
CA LYS A 59 2.68 -6.18 18.97
C LYS A 59 3.61 -7.30 19.40
N PRO A 60 3.29 -8.03 20.49
CA PRO A 60 4.07 -9.20 20.91
C PRO A 60 4.18 -10.29 19.84
N PHE A 61 3.21 -10.33 18.93
CA PHE A 61 3.18 -11.26 17.81
C PHE A 61 2.54 -10.60 16.58
N SER A 62 3.23 -10.58 15.46
CA SER A 62 2.69 -10.15 14.16
C SER A 62 2.40 -11.37 13.29
N GLN A 63 1.16 -11.49 12.84
CA GLN A 63 0.73 -12.52 11.90
C GLN A 63 1.36 -12.29 10.53
N ILE A 64 1.56 -11.02 10.14
CA ILE A 64 2.20 -10.64 8.86
C ILE A 64 3.64 -11.16 8.85
N LYS A 65 4.40 -10.89 9.93
CA LYS A 65 5.77 -11.39 10.06
C LYS A 65 5.81 -12.91 10.03
N ALA A 66 4.96 -13.58 10.82
CA ALA A 66 4.88 -15.03 10.87
C ALA A 66 4.47 -15.67 9.52
N TYR A 67 3.75 -14.95 8.67
CA TYR A 67 3.38 -15.43 7.33
C TYR A 67 4.58 -15.54 6.40
N TYR A 68 5.52 -14.59 6.49
CA TYR A 68 6.73 -14.56 5.64
C TYR A 68 7.93 -15.28 6.26
N GLU A 69 7.91 -15.63 7.53
CA GLU A 69 8.94 -16.42 8.18
C GLU A 69 8.75 -17.93 7.94
N GLU A 70 9.86 -18.65 7.86
CA GLU A 70 9.81 -20.10 7.76
C GLU A 70 9.12 -20.74 8.97
N ASN A 71 8.14 -21.59 8.73
CA ASN A 71 7.49 -22.38 9.77
C ASN A 71 8.11 -23.79 9.86
N THR A 72 9.28 -23.89 10.49
CA THR A 72 10.01 -25.15 10.65
C THR A 72 9.16 -26.26 11.27
N LYS A 73 8.22 -25.93 12.20
CA LYS A 73 7.33 -26.91 12.81
C LYS A 73 6.34 -27.50 11.79
N LEU A 74 5.78 -26.66 10.92
CA LEU A 74 4.91 -27.10 9.84
C LEU A 74 5.70 -27.94 8.82
N ASN A 75 6.88 -27.50 8.42
CA ASN A 75 7.74 -28.20 7.47
C ASN A 75 8.08 -29.61 7.99
N ASN A 76 8.52 -29.73 9.24
CA ASN A 76 8.82 -31.02 9.87
C ASN A 76 7.58 -31.91 9.94
N TYR A 77 6.39 -31.37 10.24
CA TYR A 77 5.14 -32.12 10.23
C TYR A 77 4.81 -32.64 8.83
N LEU A 78 4.95 -31.82 7.78
CA LEU A 78 4.68 -32.24 6.40
C LEU A 78 5.61 -33.37 5.97
N ILE A 79 6.91 -33.22 6.23
CA ILE A 79 7.93 -34.26 5.95
C ILE A 79 7.58 -35.56 6.68
N ALA A 80 7.32 -35.51 7.99
CA ALA A 80 7.00 -36.70 8.80
C ALA A 80 5.71 -37.40 8.34
N ARG A 81 4.87 -36.77 7.56
CA ARG A 81 3.62 -37.31 7.01
C ARG A 81 3.69 -37.69 5.52
N GLY A 82 4.86 -37.59 4.90
CA GLY A 82 5.03 -37.86 3.47
C GLY A 82 4.25 -36.87 2.59
N LYS A 83 4.22 -35.60 2.97
CA LYS A 83 3.51 -34.48 2.27
C LYS A 83 4.46 -33.40 1.82
N GLU A 84 5.65 -33.76 1.37
CA GLU A 84 6.70 -32.85 0.94
C GLU A 84 6.26 -32.01 -0.26
N ASP A 85 5.33 -32.50 -1.07
CA ASP A 85 4.69 -31.78 -2.17
C ASP A 85 4.00 -30.49 -1.73
N LYS A 86 3.69 -30.36 -0.44
CA LYS A 86 3.06 -29.16 0.16
C LYS A 86 4.05 -28.14 0.70
N LEU A 87 5.34 -28.44 0.76
CA LEU A 87 6.35 -27.49 1.23
C LEU A 87 6.38 -26.23 0.37
N THR A 88 6.26 -26.36 -0.95
CA THR A 88 6.20 -25.22 -1.87
C THR A 88 4.95 -24.35 -1.67
N LEU A 89 3.86 -24.89 -1.14
CA LEU A 89 2.66 -24.12 -0.82
C LEU A 89 2.80 -23.35 0.51
N ALA A 90 3.70 -23.83 1.38
CA ALA A 90 4.00 -23.17 2.64
C ALA A 90 5.12 -22.12 2.52
N ASP A 91 5.87 -22.15 1.43
CA ASP A 91 6.92 -21.18 1.13
C ASP A 91 6.32 -19.90 0.56
N THR A 92 6.51 -18.80 1.26
CA THR A 92 6.06 -17.45 0.86
C THR A 92 7.22 -16.57 0.39
N SER A 93 8.43 -17.12 0.27
CA SER A 93 9.59 -16.40 -0.24
C SER A 93 9.42 -15.97 -1.71
N ARG A 94 10.16 -14.96 -2.10
CA ARG A 94 10.19 -14.43 -3.49
C ARG A 94 11.66 -14.22 -3.86
N ASP A 95 12.16 -14.96 -4.82
CA ASP A 95 13.55 -14.88 -5.26
C ASP A 95 13.93 -13.44 -5.67
N GLY A 96 14.95 -12.90 -5.03
CA GLY A 96 15.45 -11.56 -5.30
C GLY A 96 14.64 -10.41 -4.69
N LEU A 97 13.64 -10.71 -3.83
CA LEU A 97 12.94 -9.73 -2.99
C LEU A 97 13.25 -10.02 -1.52
N THR A 98 13.85 -9.06 -0.85
CA THR A 98 14.06 -9.10 0.61
C THR A 98 12.95 -8.32 1.31
N ILE A 99 12.31 -8.94 2.30
CA ILE A 99 11.29 -8.30 3.13
C ILE A 99 11.91 -7.87 4.45
N HIS A 100 11.81 -6.59 4.76
CA HIS A 100 12.19 -5.98 6.03
C HIS A 100 10.92 -5.65 6.82
N PHE A 101 10.87 -6.03 8.09
CA PHE A 101 9.78 -5.66 8.98
C PHE A 101 10.23 -4.49 9.86
N PHE A 102 9.49 -3.41 9.80
CA PHE A 102 9.70 -2.23 10.62
C PHE A 102 8.52 -2.05 11.56
N CYS A 103 8.77 -2.02 12.87
CA CYS A 103 7.74 -1.72 13.86
C CYS A 103 7.54 -0.21 13.91
N GLN A 104 6.34 0.27 13.57
CA GLN A 104 6.01 1.68 13.68
C GLN A 104 6.16 2.13 15.13
N LYS A 105 6.98 3.16 15.35
CA LYS A 105 7.17 3.76 16.67
C LYS A 105 5.95 4.61 17.00
N ASN A 106 5.38 4.41 18.18
CA ASN A 106 4.30 5.27 18.68
C ASN A 106 4.90 6.56 19.23
N VAL A 107 5.02 7.57 18.38
CA VAL A 107 5.53 8.89 18.75
C VAL A 107 4.35 9.78 19.10
N ASP A 108 4.17 10.12 20.37
CA ASP A 108 3.14 11.05 20.84
C ASP A 108 1.71 10.72 20.34
N GLU A 109 1.41 9.42 20.21
CA GLU A 109 0.13 8.90 19.70
C GLU A 109 -0.21 9.39 18.29
N ARG A 110 0.80 9.77 17.49
CA ARG A 110 0.63 10.20 16.09
C ARG A 110 0.05 9.08 15.24
N TYR A 111 -0.86 9.42 14.36
CA TYR A 111 -1.46 8.47 13.44
C TYR A 111 -1.71 9.07 12.06
N GLY A 112 -1.80 8.24 11.05
CA GLY A 112 -2.05 8.65 9.66
C GLY A 112 -1.12 7.95 8.67
N SER A 113 -1.37 8.17 7.39
CA SER A 113 -0.67 7.46 6.32
C SER A 113 0.74 8.01 6.03
N ALA A 114 1.06 9.23 6.44
CA ALA A 114 2.39 9.82 6.24
C ALA A 114 3.41 9.29 7.26
N GLU A 115 3.01 9.11 8.51
CA GLU A 115 3.89 8.77 9.62
C GLU A 115 4.70 7.48 9.41
N PRO A 116 4.10 6.33 9.01
CA PRO A 116 4.88 5.11 8.76
C PRO A 116 5.87 5.25 7.61
N VAL A 117 5.56 6.07 6.61
CA VAL A 117 6.47 6.33 5.48
C VAL A 117 7.65 7.18 5.94
N ALA A 118 7.39 8.25 6.69
CA ALA A 118 8.44 9.13 7.24
C ALA A 118 9.42 8.33 8.12
N GLN A 119 8.91 7.50 9.04
CA GLN A 119 9.74 6.71 9.94
C GLN A 119 10.65 5.72 9.20
N VAL A 120 10.17 5.05 8.15
CA VAL A 120 10.99 4.15 7.34
C VAL A 120 12.05 4.92 6.56
N VAL A 121 11.68 6.06 5.95
CA VAL A 121 12.64 6.90 5.21
C VAL A 121 13.79 7.33 6.11
N GLU A 122 13.52 7.73 7.35
CA GLU A 122 14.54 8.14 8.31
C GLU A 122 15.36 6.97 8.83
N GLU A 123 14.71 5.88 9.26
CA GLU A 123 15.38 4.73 9.86
C GLU A 123 16.39 4.07 8.92
N PHE A 124 16.03 3.98 7.63
CA PHE A 124 16.84 3.31 6.62
C PHE A 124 17.60 4.27 5.70
N GLY A 125 17.48 5.59 5.92
CA GLY A 125 18.19 6.60 5.13
C GLY A 125 17.81 6.54 3.64
N ILE A 126 16.52 6.40 3.31
CA ILE A 126 16.07 6.23 1.93
C ILE A 126 16.16 7.57 1.19
N ASP A 127 17.02 7.63 0.17
CA ASP A 127 17.31 8.80 -0.65
C ASP A 127 17.19 8.52 -2.17
N GLU A 128 16.47 7.48 -2.53
CA GLU A 128 16.21 7.07 -3.92
C GLU A 128 14.69 7.01 -4.21
N PRO A 129 14.27 7.05 -5.49
CA PRO A 129 12.87 6.85 -5.85
C PRO A 129 12.34 5.54 -5.29
N THR A 130 11.23 5.61 -4.58
CA THR A 130 10.70 4.49 -3.82
C THR A 130 9.20 4.32 -4.09
N VAL A 131 8.78 3.08 -4.22
CA VAL A 131 7.37 2.71 -4.31
C VAL A 131 6.74 2.82 -2.92
N VAL A 132 5.55 3.41 -2.80
CA VAL A 132 4.75 3.44 -1.56
C VAL A 132 3.37 2.88 -1.85
N LEU A 133 3.02 1.76 -1.22
CA LEU A 133 1.77 1.03 -1.44
C LEU A 133 1.07 0.81 -0.11
N MET A 134 -0.13 1.37 0.08
CA MET A 134 -0.93 0.96 1.24
C MET A 134 -1.29 -0.52 1.11
N GLY A 135 -1.14 -1.26 2.21
CA GLY A 135 -1.25 -2.72 2.21
C GLY A 135 -2.64 -3.27 2.53
N ASP A 136 -3.68 -2.45 2.43
CA ASP A 136 -5.07 -2.81 2.74
C ASP A 136 -6.01 -2.83 1.52
N ASP A 137 -5.44 -2.61 0.34
CA ASP A 137 -6.08 -2.70 -0.97
C ASP A 137 -5.07 -3.17 -2.04
N PHE A 138 -5.54 -3.62 -3.17
CA PHE A 138 -4.67 -4.08 -4.25
C PHE A 138 -5.35 -3.93 -5.63
N ILE A 139 -4.57 -4.10 -6.68
CA ILE A 139 -5.06 -4.11 -8.06
C ILE A 139 -5.01 -5.55 -8.57
N TYR A 140 -6.14 -6.04 -9.06
CA TYR A 140 -6.24 -7.38 -9.63
C TYR A 140 -6.26 -7.33 -11.15
N ASN A 141 -5.29 -7.98 -11.77
CA ASN A 141 -5.24 -8.17 -13.22
C ASN A 141 -5.41 -9.66 -13.51
N GLU A 142 -6.51 -10.04 -14.16
CA GLU A 142 -6.82 -11.45 -14.45
C GLU A 142 -5.76 -12.10 -15.34
N ASP A 143 -5.14 -11.33 -16.22
CA ASP A 143 -4.06 -11.77 -17.12
C ASP A 143 -2.68 -11.90 -16.43
N GLY A 144 -2.62 -11.59 -15.12
CA GLY A 144 -1.40 -11.64 -14.32
C GLY A 144 -0.44 -10.47 -14.54
N SER A 145 -0.79 -9.46 -15.34
CA SER A 145 0.00 -8.23 -15.48
C SER A 145 0.04 -7.41 -14.19
N SER A 146 0.83 -6.35 -14.15
CA SER A 146 0.92 -5.44 -13.00
C SER A 146 0.84 -3.98 -13.44
N ASP A 147 -0.07 -3.23 -12.82
CA ASP A 147 -0.16 -1.80 -13.03
C ASP A 147 0.99 -1.03 -12.37
N LEU A 148 1.62 -1.61 -11.33
CA LEU A 148 2.84 -1.05 -10.75
C LEU A 148 4.00 -1.06 -11.75
N VAL A 149 4.18 -2.14 -12.54
CA VAL A 149 5.17 -2.19 -13.62
C VAL A 149 4.91 -1.07 -14.63
N ARG A 150 3.66 -0.87 -15.04
CA ARG A 150 3.28 0.22 -15.95
C ARG A 150 3.57 1.60 -15.36
N LEU A 151 3.36 1.77 -14.05
CA LEU A 151 3.69 3.02 -13.37
C LEU A 151 5.20 3.26 -13.36
N MET A 152 6.00 2.24 -13.09
CA MET A 152 7.47 2.32 -13.11
C MET A 152 8.00 2.70 -14.49
N ASP A 153 7.39 2.25 -15.57
CA ASP A 153 7.75 2.61 -16.94
C ASP A 153 7.56 4.11 -17.25
N THR A 154 6.77 4.82 -16.46
CA THR A 154 6.58 6.28 -16.60
C THR A 154 7.73 7.09 -16.01
N ILE A 155 8.53 6.51 -15.11
CA ILE A 155 9.63 7.16 -14.41
C ILE A 155 10.87 7.18 -15.30
N LYS A 156 11.37 8.40 -15.56
CA LYS A 156 12.52 8.62 -16.46
C LYS A 156 13.80 8.91 -15.68
N ASP A 157 13.66 9.63 -14.59
CA ASP A 157 14.77 9.99 -13.71
C ASP A 157 14.34 10.01 -12.23
N GLU A 158 15.30 10.24 -11.34
CA GLU A 158 15.11 10.20 -9.88
C GLU A 158 14.22 11.33 -9.32
N THR A 159 13.95 12.37 -10.11
CA THR A 159 13.09 13.48 -9.70
C THR A 159 11.62 13.23 -10.01
N ASP A 160 11.32 12.22 -10.84
CA ASP A 160 9.96 11.87 -11.21
C ASP A 160 9.19 11.25 -10.04
N SER A 161 7.94 11.67 -9.90
CA SER A 161 6.95 11.03 -9.03
C SER A 161 5.70 10.67 -9.83
N ALA A 162 5.01 9.60 -9.43
CA ALA A 162 3.80 9.15 -10.12
C ALA A 162 2.79 8.51 -9.16
N ILE A 163 1.53 8.47 -9.56
CA ILE A 163 0.42 7.89 -8.81
C ILE A 163 -0.49 7.08 -9.72
N LEU A 164 -0.98 5.94 -9.24
CA LEU A 164 -2.06 5.20 -9.87
C LEU A 164 -3.43 5.75 -9.44
N THR A 165 -4.38 5.72 -10.36
CA THR A 165 -5.77 6.14 -10.15
C THR A 165 -6.75 5.21 -10.84
N THR A 166 -8.00 5.25 -10.41
CA THR A 166 -9.12 4.61 -11.10
C THR A 166 -10.34 5.52 -11.07
N GLU A 167 -11.25 5.32 -12.02
CA GLU A 167 -12.56 5.93 -12.00
C GLU A 167 -13.52 5.07 -11.18
N ILE A 168 -14.39 5.73 -10.42
CA ILE A 168 -15.50 5.08 -9.70
C ILE A 168 -16.82 5.78 -10.03
N PRO A 169 -17.98 5.16 -9.73
CA PRO A 169 -19.25 5.85 -9.79
C PRO A 169 -19.23 7.13 -8.94
N ILE A 170 -19.73 8.23 -9.48
CA ILE A 170 -19.73 9.54 -8.81
C ILE A 170 -20.45 9.51 -7.45
N ASP A 171 -21.37 8.58 -7.26
CA ASP A 171 -22.11 8.38 -5.99
C ASP A 171 -21.23 7.82 -4.86
N ASP A 172 -20.05 7.30 -5.18
CA ASP A 172 -19.12 6.67 -4.23
C ASP A 172 -17.93 7.55 -3.85
N VAL A 173 -17.78 8.74 -4.46
CA VAL A 173 -16.58 9.61 -4.27
C VAL A 173 -16.40 10.08 -2.84
N GLU A 174 -17.46 10.18 -2.07
CA GLU A 174 -17.43 10.62 -0.66
C GLU A 174 -16.62 9.68 0.26
N LYS A 175 -16.28 8.49 -0.24
CA LYS A 175 -15.49 7.49 0.51
C LYS A 175 -13.99 7.65 0.34
N TYR A 176 -13.55 8.43 -0.68
CA TYR A 176 -12.16 8.45 -1.16
C TYR A 176 -11.62 9.88 -1.32
N GLY A 177 -10.30 9.99 -1.35
CA GLY A 177 -9.64 11.19 -1.86
C GLY A 177 -9.79 11.25 -3.38
N VAL A 178 -10.31 12.36 -3.90
CA VAL A 178 -10.56 12.58 -5.32
C VAL A 178 -9.44 13.42 -5.92
N LEU A 179 -8.94 13.03 -7.10
CA LEU A 179 -7.85 13.70 -7.79
C LEU A 179 -8.36 14.83 -8.69
N ILE A 180 -7.60 15.92 -8.75
CA ILE A 180 -7.68 16.92 -9.80
C ILE A 180 -6.53 16.65 -10.76
N VAL A 181 -6.85 16.28 -12.01
CA VAL A 181 -5.85 15.90 -13.01
C VAL A 181 -6.00 16.76 -14.25
N LYS A 182 -4.87 17.28 -14.75
CA LYS A 182 -4.79 18.02 -16.01
C LYS A 182 -3.57 17.57 -16.79
N ASP A 183 -3.76 17.29 -18.08
CA ASP A 183 -2.70 16.85 -19.01
C ASP A 183 -1.87 15.66 -18.47
N GLY A 184 -2.51 14.73 -17.73
CA GLY A 184 -1.85 13.58 -17.11
C GLY A 184 -1.00 13.91 -15.88
N LEU A 185 -1.12 15.13 -15.34
CA LEU A 185 -0.43 15.58 -14.14
C LEU A 185 -1.45 15.84 -13.02
N LEU A 186 -1.03 15.55 -11.79
CA LEU A 186 -1.79 15.83 -10.59
C LEU A 186 -1.73 17.33 -10.28
N GLU A 187 -2.88 17.96 -10.13
CA GLU A 187 -3.01 19.37 -9.72
C GLU A 187 -3.49 19.51 -8.26
N GLY A 188 -4.07 18.47 -7.69
CA GLY A 188 -4.53 18.49 -6.30
C GLY A 188 -5.36 17.28 -5.89
N PHE A 189 -5.78 17.32 -4.62
CA PHE A 189 -6.68 16.35 -4.01
C PHE A 189 -7.85 17.06 -3.35
N TYR A 190 -9.00 16.38 -3.35
CA TYR A 190 -10.13 16.68 -2.50
C TYR A 190 -10.41 15.48 -1.62
N GLU A 191 -10.19 15.61 -0.32
CA GLU A 191 -10.42 14.52 0.63
C GLU A 191 -11.91 14.38 0.89
N LYS A 192 -12.47 13.25 0.49
CA LYS A 192 -13.87 12.84 0.70
C LYS A 192 -14.88 13.96 0.42
N PRO A 193 -14.85 14.54 -0.80
CA PRO A 193 -15.76 15.61 -1.17
C PRO A 193 -17.23 15.11 -1.18
N LYS A 194 -18.16 16.01 -0.95
CA LYS A 194 -19.55 15.69 -1.29
C LYS A 194 -19.66 15.50 -2.80
N LYS A 195 -20.60 14.65 -3.22
CA LYS A 195 -20.84 14.35 -4.63
C LYS A 195 -20.91 15.60 -5.51
N GLU A 196 -21.64 16.61 -5.03
CA GLU A 196 -21.89 17.87 -5.76
C GLU A 196 -20.64 18.76 -5.84
N GLU A 197 -19.67 18.53 -4.98
CA GLU A 197 -18.42 19.30 -4.85
C GLU A 197 -17.23 18.57 -5.47
N ALA A 198 -17.40 17.29 -5.84
CA ALA A 198 -16.33 16.46 -6.37
C ALA A 198 -15.83 16.99 -7.72
N PRO A 199 -14.52 17.33 -7.85
CA PRO A 199 -13.97 17.88 -9.10
C PRO A 199 -13.89 16.84 -10.23
N SER A 200 -13.92 15.56 -9.88
CA SER A 200 -13.85 14.43 -10.81
C SER A 200 -14.38 13.16 -10.13
N ASN A 201 -14.34 12.03 -10.84
CA ASN A 201 -14.58 10.70 -10.29
C ASN A 201 -13.30 9.83 -10.25
N LEU A 202 -12.14 10.46 -10.45
CA LEU A 202 -10.82 9.82 -10.31
C LEU A 202 -10.41 9.80 -8.85
N ILE A 203 -10.16 8.61 -8.30
CA ILE A 203 -9.81 8.45 -6.90
C ILE A 203 -8.33 8.12 -6.69
N ASN A 204 -7.83 8.53 -5.53
CA ASN A 204 -6.54 8.10 -5.00
C ASN A 204 -6.66 6.66 -4.48
N ILE A 205 -5.92 5.74 -5.08
CA ILE A 205 -5.83 4.34 -4.65
C ILE A 205 -4.54 4.03 -3.88
N SER A 206 -3.86 5.09 -3.43
CA SER A 206 -2.69 5.00 -2.54
C SER A 206 -1.56 4.09 -3.06
N LYS A 207 -1.29 4.17 -4.36
CA LYS A 207 -0.18 3.49 -5.04
C LYS A 207 0.69 4.54 -5.71
N TYR A 208 1.90 4.75 -5.17
CA TYR A 208 2.78 5.85 -5.53
C TYR A 208 4.17 5.38 -5.91
N ILE A 209 4.84 6.15 -6.77
CA ILE A 209 6.29 6.24 -6.85
C ILE A 209 6.67 7.64 -6.40
N MET A 210 7.51 7.73 -5.40
CA MET A 210 7.90 8.98 -4.77
C MET A 210 9.37 9.25 -4.99
N SER A 211 9.68 10.43 -5.55
CA SER A 211 11.06 10.91 -5.66
C SER A 211 11.66 11.15 -4.27
N PRO A 212 13.00 11.16 -4.14
CA PRO A 212 13.67 11.51 -2.88
C PRO A 212 13.18 12.83 -2.30
N LYS A 213 12.95 13.81 -3.15
CA LYS A 213 12.46 15.13 -2.74
C LYS A 213 11.07 15.08 -2.12
N LEU A 214 10.17 14.23 -2.66
CA LEU A 214 8.84 14.04 -2.08
C LEU A 214 8.93 13.28 -0.76
N LEU A 215 9.76 12.23 -0.68
CA LEU A 215 9.97 11.48 0.56
C LEU A 215 10.50 12.39 1.68
N GLN A 216 11.49 13.23 1.40
CA GLN A 216 12.00 14.21 2.38
C GLN A 216 10.94 15.26 2.78
N ARG A 217 10.03 15.60 1.88
CA ARG A 217 8.90 16.49 2.21
C ARG A 217 7.92 15.81 3.18
N ILE A 218 7.67 14.50 3.01
CA ILE A 218 6.84 13.72 3.94
C ILE A 218 7.49 13.69 5.33
N VAL A 219 8.79 13.43 5.40
CA VAL A 219 9.54 13.45 6.67
C VAL A 219 9.42 14.83 7.32
N LYS A 220 9.71 15.89 6.57
CA LYS A 220 9.61 17.26 7.07
C LYS A 220 8.19 17.60 7.55
N TYR A 221 7.15 17.20 6.82
CA TYR A 221 5.76 17.40 7.21
C TYR A 221 5.45 16.76 8.56
N CYS A 222 5.91 15.52 8.79
CA CYS A 222 5.71 14.83 10.06
C CYS A 222 6.47 15.51 11.22
N HIS A 223 7.63 16.13 10.96
CA HIS A 223 8.38 16.86 11.98
C HIS A 223 7.84 18.26 12.28
N ASP A 224 7.41 18.99 11.26
CA ASP A 224 6.97 20.38 11.41
C ASP A 224 5.57 20.52 12.01
N ASN A 225 4.77 19.44 12.01
CA ASN A 225 3.42 19.44 12.55
C ASN A 225 3.37 18.67 13.87
N ASP A 226 2.58 19.17 14.80
CA ASP A 226 2.34 18.55 16.11
C ASP A 226 0.83 18.37 16.29
N PHE A 227 0.26 17.40 15.56
CA PHE A 227 -1.15 17.05 15.68
C PHE A 227 -1.34 16.12 16.86
N GLY A 228 -2.20 16.51 17.80
CA GLY A 228 -2.59 15.63 18.90
C GLY A 228 -3.42 14.43 18.41
N PRO A 229 -3.54 13.38 19.24
CA PRO A 229 -4.21 12.12 18.84
C PRO A 229 -5.70 12.25 18.52
N LYS A 230 -6.31 13.40 18.81
CA LYS A 230 -7.72 13.69 18.53
C LYS A 230 -7.93 14.79 17.49
N ASP A 231 -6.84 15.38 16.98
CA ASP A 231 -6.94 16.57 16.14
C ASP A 231 -7.02 16.17 14.67
N GLN A 232 -5.90 15.88 14.04
CA GLN A 232 -5.79 15.62 12.62
C GLN A 232 -4.89 14.42 12.35
N GLU A 233 -5.25 13.62 11.34
CA GLU A 233 -4.37 12.57 10.81
C GLU A 233 -3.20 13.16 10.03
N TYR A 234 -2.02 12.58 10.15
CA TYR A 234 -0.89 12.85 9.27
C TYR A 234 -1.14 12.23 7.88
N LEU A 235 -1.92 12.93 7.06
CA LEU A 235 -2.29 12.43 5.74
C LEU A 235 -1.13 12.57 4.76
N ILE A 236 -0.83 11.51 4.01
CA ILE A 236 0.23 11.51 2.99
C ILE A 236 -0.10 12.46 1.82
N THR A 237 -1.37 12.79 1.63
CA THR A 237 -1.84 13.73 0.61
C THR A 237 -1.43 15.17 0.88
N ASP A 238 -1.25 15.57 2.16
CA ASP A 238 -0.86 16.94 2.49
C ASP A 238 0.53 17.30 1.96
N PRO A 239 1.61 16.56 2.27
CA PRO A 239 2.93 16.83 1.68
C PRO A 239 2.97 16.63 0.16
N ILE A 240 2.11 15.78 -0.42
CA ILE A 240 1.96 15.68 -1.88
C ILE A 240 1.40 16.99 -2.45
N ILE A 241 0.36 17.57 -1.84
CA ILE A 241 -0.20 18.87 -2.24
C ILE A 241 0.86 19.97 -2.13
N GLU A 242 1.63 19.99 -1.06
CA GLU A 242 2.74 20.95 -0.91
C GLU A 242 3.82 20.77 -1.98
N HIS A 243 4.09 19.53 -2.38
CA HIS A 243 5.04 19.21 -3.43
C HIS A 243 4.61 19.81 -4.77
N ILE A 244 3.34 19.67 -5.13
CA ILE A 244 2.74 20.23 -6.34
C ILE A 244 2.76 21.78 -6.28
N LYS A 245 2.37 22.36 -5.14
CA LYS A 245 2.40 23.83 -4.94
C LYS A 245 3.80 24.42 -5.05
N ALA A 246 4.84 23.64 -4.79
CA ALA A 246 6.24 24.02 -4.98
C ALA A 246 6.69 23.92 -6.45
N GLY A 247 5.79 23.58 -7.38
CA GLY A 247 6.06 23.49 -8.83
C GLY A 247 6.56 22.13 -9.29
N GLU A 248 6.59 21.14 -8.39
CA GLU A 248 6.99 19.78 -8.72
C GLU A 248 5.85 19.01 -9.39
N LYS A 249 6.18 18.05 -10.26
CA LYS A 249 5.20 17.35 -11.08
C LYS A 249 5.03 15.90 -10.58
N ILE A 250 3.78 15.46 -10.55
CA ILE A 250 3.42 14.07 -10.28
C ILE A 250 2.57 13.56 -11.43
N ARG A 251 3.03 12.50 -12.08
CA ARG A 251 2.29 11.84 -13.19
C ARG A 251 1.13 11.04 -12.63
N VAL A 252 0.00 11.07 -13.31
CA VAL A 252 -1.17 10.27 -12.97
C VAL A 252 -1.39 9.22 -14.06
N LEU A 253 -1.45 7.96 -13.66
CA LEU A 253 -1.67 6.84 -14.57
C LEU A 253 -2.93 6.07 -14.15
N PRO A 254 -3.95 5.99 -15.00
CA PRO A 254 -5.10 5.11 -14.76
C PRO A 254 -4.70 3.63 -14.80
N ILE A 255 -5.23 2.84 -13.87
CA ILE A 255 -5.03 1.39 -13.86
C ILE A 255 -5.76 0.72 -15.01
N LYS A 256 -5.32 -0.50 -15.34
CA LYS A 256 -6.01 -1.41 -16.27
C LYS A 256 -6.73 -2.53 -15.55
N GLY A 257 -6.18 -2.96 -14.43
CA GLY A 257 -6.79 -3.95 -13.56
C GLY A 257 -7.98 -3.40 -12.79
N GLU A 258 -8.54 -4.23 -11.95
CA GLU A 258 -9.64 -3.87 -11.05
C GLU A 258 -9.09 -3.49 -9.68
N TYR A 259 -9.46 -2.31 -9.16
CA TYR A 259 -9.13 -1.89 -7.81
C TYR A 259 -10.01 -2.62 -6.80
N LEU A 260 -9.41 -3.31 -5.85
CA LEU A 260 -10.08 -4.12 -4.85
C LEU A 260 -9.73 -3.62 -3.44
N ASP A 261 -10.73 -3.04 -2.75
CA ASP A 261 -10.62 -2.55 -1.38
C ASP A 261 -10.88 -3.69 -0.38
N GLY A 262 -9.87 -4.05 0.41
CA GLY A 262 -10.02 -4.99 1.53
C GLY A 262 -10.43 -4.31 2.86
N GLY A 263 -10.53 -2.98 2.88
CA GLY A 263 -10.73 -2.19 4.08
C GLY A 263 -12.17 -2.19 4.61
N SER A 264 -13.16 -2.37 3.75
CA SER A 264 -14.58 -2.48 4.10
C SER A 264 -15.07 -3.93 4.03
N MET A 265 -16.23 -4.24 4.63
CA MET A 265 -16.83 -5.57 4.53
C MET A 265 -17.29 -5.86 3.10
N GLU A 266 -17.92 -4.88 2.47
CA GLU A 266 -18.44 -4.98 1.10
C GLU A 266 -17.29 -5.15 0.10
N GLY A 267 -16.24 -4.32 0.20
CA GLY A 267 -15.05 -4.39 -0.64
C GLY A 267 -14.31 -5.72 -0.49
N TRP A 268 -14.14 -6.20 0.74
CA TRP A 268 -13.54 -7.51 0.99
C TRP A 268 -14.34 -8.67 0.38
N LEU A 269 -15.68 -8.64 0.50
CA LEU A 269 -16.54 -9.66 -0.12
C LEU A 269 -16.46 -9.59 -1.63
N HIS A 270 -16.46 -8.39 -2.20
CA HIS A 270 -16.29 -8.17 -3.63
C HIS A 270 -14.94 -8.70 -4.11
N ALA A 271 -13.84 -8.36 -3.43
CA ALA A 271 -12.50 -8.85 -3.76
C ALA A 271 -12.43 -10.39 -3.77
N ASN A 272 -13.05 -11.07 -2.78
CA ASN A 272 -13.14 -12.52 -2.78
C ASN A 272 -13.94 -13.06 -3.97
N ASN A 273 -15.06 -12.44 -4.32
CA ASN A 273 -15.87 -12.85 -5.48
C ASN A 273 -15.10 -12.70 -6.80
N VAL A 274 -14.35 -11.62 -6.98
CA VAL A 274 -13.53 -11.38 -8.17
C VAL A 274 -12.41 -12.42 -8.25
N VAL A 275 -11.61 -12.56 -7.21
CA VAL A 275 -10.44 -13.44 -7.21
C VAL A 275 -10.81 -14.91 -7.26
N CYS A 276 -11.90 -15.33 -6.61
CA CYS A 276 -12.35 -16.73 -6.57
C CYS A 276 -13.36 -17.07 -7.65
N GLY A 277 -14.12 -16.12 -8.15
CA GLY A 277 -15.22 -16.33 -9.10
C GLY A 277 -14.79 -16.80 -10.48
N GLY A 278 -13.55 -16.52 -10.89
CA GLY A 278 -12.96 -17.05 -12.13
C GLY A 278 -12.54 -18.52 -12.08
N LYS A 279 -12.60 -19.14 -10.91
CA LYS A 279 -12.27 -20.57 -10.72
C LYS A 279 -13.56 -21.40 -10.65
N LYS A 280 -14.27 -21.50 -11.76
CA LYS A 280 -15.30 -22.54 -11.95
C LYS A 280 -14.71 -23.73 -12.68
#